data_92f7a50d529c24e449eddf74cec35a19
#
_entry.id   92f7a50d529c24e449eddf74cec35a19
#
_cell.length_a   1.000
_cell.length_b   1.000
_cell.length_c   1.000
_cell.angle_alpha   90.00
_cell.angle_beta   90.00
_cell.angle_gamma   90.00
#
_symmetry.space_group_name_H-M   'P 1'
#
loop_
_entity.id
_entity.type
_entity.pdbx_description
1 polymer ?
#
loop_
_entity_poly.entity_id
_entity_poly.type
_entity_poly.pdbx_seq_one_letter_code
_entity_poly.pdbx_strand_id
1 'polypeptide(L)'
;MPNDDPIGLSTRRRFLQYLAVVGIGGRALLRSGDVWAALDAAATAGDSVASWPQIPRLTLGRTGFEASRLVFGCGAALSRGPRDELLEAAFTAGINVFDVGSRSFYADAERNLAPFLKRVRSEVFLISKAMVGLDLEPDAEVTVDQTKAAAATWSARLDESLRELGVDQVDAYYLMASNHPTIVGSEEIYGAFEKAKQAGKVRYLGLSTHQNAEAVLAKAIETGWYSLAMVAMTPAGWYDWKSGSVLEGTKPLLALQAFLAEARASGIALVGMKAGRYLAGRRLLGWSRPNAFDGHYDRKLLESGLSPFQRSYAYVLAHGLDVVNADMQSLGHLRENVIAASASSTQLASGDVG
;
A
#
# COMPACT_ATOMS: atom_id res chain seq x y z
N MET A 1 -17.86 -45.92 7.05
CA MET A 1 -18.72 -44.75 6.79
C MET A 1 -17.87 -43.51 6.98
N PRO A 2 -17.54 -42.79 5.95
CA PRO A 2 -16.75 -41.57 6.09
C PRO A 2 -17.65 -40.42 6.51
N ASN A 3 -17.16 -39.62 7.47
CA ASN A 3 -17.78 -38.39 7.94
C ASN A 3 -17.39 -37.28 6.97
N ASP A 4 -18.30 -36.89 6.10
CA ASP A 4 -18.22 -35.70 5.28
C ASP A 4 -18.54 -34.48 6.14
N ASP A 5 -17.53 -33.72 6.51
CA ASP A 5 -17.71 -32.37 7.08
C ASP A 5 -17.45 -31.33 5.97
N PRO A 6 -18.51 -30.71 5.44
CA PRO A 6 -18.35 -29.81 4.32
C PRO A 6 -17.88 -28.43 4.82
N ILE A 7 -16.61 -28.12 4.60
CA ILE A 7 -15.93 -26.82 4.81
C ILE A 7 -16.76 -25.61 4.30
N GLY A 8 -17.76 -25.83 3.46
CA GLY A 8 -18.68 -24.81 2.95
C GLY A 8 -19.74 -24.30 3.93
N LEU A 9 -20.12 -25.07 4.96
CA LEU A 9 -21.23 -24.68 5.85
C LEU A 9 -20.81 -23.70 6.95
N SER A 10 -19.57 -23.75 7.43
CA SER A 10 -19.07 -22.82 8.45
C SER A 10 -18.95 -21.41 7.90
N THR A 11 -18.50 -21.24 6.67
CA THR A 11 -18.33 -19.95 5.99
C THR A 11 -19.68 -19.34 5.60
N ARG A 12 -20.63 -20.18 5.10
CA ARG A 12 -22.00 -19.74 4.83
C ARG A 12 -22.75 -19.35 6.10
N ARG A 13 -22.59 -20.10 7.19
CA ARG A 13 -23.25 -19.83 8.47
C ARG A 13 -22.73 -18.51 9.08
N ARG A 14 -21.42 -18.27 9.01
CA ARG A 14 -20.79 -16.98 9.42
C ARG A 14 -21.25 -15.83 8.54
N PHE A 15 -21.35 -16.04 7.24
CA PHE A 15 -21.86 -15.02 6.30
C PHE A 15 -23.35 -14.71 6.56
N LEU A 16 -24.18 -15.69 6.84
CA LEU A 16 -25.60 -15.49 7.17
C LEU A 16 -25.78 -14.85 8.56
N GLN A 17 -24.94 -15.17 9.53
CA GLN A 17 -24.87 -14.47 10.82
C GLN A 17 -24.46 -13.00 10.63
N TYR A 18 -23.50 -12.74 9.77
CA TYR A 18 -23.11 -11.37 9.38
C TYR A 18 -24.27 -10.58 8.75
N LEU A 19 -25.02 -11.20 7.84
CA LEU A 19 -26.20 -10.60 7.22
C LEU A 19 -27.35 -10.40 8.24
N ALA A 20 -27.56 -11.28 9.19
CA ALA A 20 -28.57 -11.16 10.22
C ALA A 20 -28.27 -10.01 11.19
N VAL A 21 -26.99 -9.81 11.55
CA VAL A 21 -26.54 -8.68 12.39
C VAL A 21 -26.65 -7.35 11.65
N VAL A 22 -26.41 -7.33 10.35
CA VAL A 22 -26.53 -6.13 9.50
C VAL A 22 -28.00 -5.81 9.16
N GLY A 23 -28.88 -6.83 9.10
CA GLY A 23 -30.29 -6.69 8.69
C GLY A 23 -31.27 -6.25 9.78
N ILE A 24 -30.98 -6.45 11.06
CA ILE A 24 -31.96 -6.24 12.15
C ILE A 24 -31.77 -4.92 12.90
N GLY A 25 -30.76 -4.11 12.63
CA GLY A 25 -30.49 -2.87 13.38
C GLY A 25 -29.91 -1.72 12.58
N GLY A 26 -30.21 -1.63 11.30
CA GLY A 26 -29.47 -0.91 10.26
C GLY A 26 -29.22 0.60 10.44
N ARG A 27 -29.66 1.27 11.50
CA ARG A 27 -29.34 2.70 11.74
C ARG A 27 -28.67 3.01 13.07
N ALA A 28 -28.80 2.18 14.08
CA ALA A 28 -28.18 2.39 15.40
C ALA A 28 -26.78 1.74 15.51
N LEU A 29 -26.55 0.61 14.84
CA LEU A 29 -25.30 -0.15 14.91
C LEU A 29 -24.15 0.41 14.04
N LEU A 30 -24.46 1.22 13.03
CA LEU A 30 -23.44 1.83 12.16
C LEU A 30 -22.65 2.98 12.83
N ARG A 31 -22.95 3.32 14.08
CA ARG A 31 -22.28 4.39 14.84
C ARG A 31 -21.34 3.90 15.95
N SER A 32 -21.33 2.63 16.29
CA SER A 32 -20.48 2.13 17.37
C SER A 32 -19.23 1.45 16.80
N GLY A 33 -18.07 2.08 16.98
CA GLY A 33 -16.77 1.44 16.75
C GLY A 33 -16.62 0.12 17.52
N ASP A 34 -17.41 -0.06 18.60
CA ASP A 34 -17.42 -1.22 19.46
C ASP A 34 -17.93 -2.51 18.79
N VAL A 35 -18.82 -2.42 17.81
CA VAL A 35 -19.31 -3.61 17.08
C VAL A 35 -18.25 -4.13 16.11
N TRP A 36 -17.53 -3.24 15.45
CA TRP A 36 -16.40 -3.65 14.60
C TRP A 36 -15.25 -4.18 15.43
N ALA A 37 -14.96 -3.58 16.58
CA ALA A 37 -13.98 -4.09 17.52
C ALA A 37 -14.36 -5.46 18.10
N ALA A 38 -15.65 -5.70 18.38
CA ALA A 38 -16.14 -6.99 18.85
C ALA A 38 -16.11 -8.09 17.77
N LEU A 39 -16.41 -7.72 16.51
CA LEU A 39 -16.30 -8.64 15.38
C LEU A 39 -14.84 -8.96 15.05
N ASP A 40 -13.94 -7.99 15.18
CA ASP A 40 -12.51 -8.17 15.05
C ASP A 40 -11.94 -9.06 16.17
N ALA A 41 -12.35 -8.79 17.42
CA ALA A 41 -11.98 -9.62 18.56
C ALA A 41 -12.48 -11.07 18.40
N ALA A 42 -13.69 -11.27 17.86
CA ALA A 42 -14.23 -12.60 17.58
C ALA A 42 -13.51 -13.30 16.42
N ALA A 43 -13.03 -12.55 15.42
CA ALA A 43 -12.27 -13.11 14.29
C ALA A 43 -10.83 -13.49 14.67
N THR A 44 -10.30 -12.89 15.74
CA THR A 44 -8.94 -13.12 16.26
C THR A 44 -8.92 -13.91 17.58
N ALA A 45 -10.09 -14.20 18.17
CA ALA A 45 -10.19 -14.96 19.40
C ALA A 45 -9.62 -16.38 19.23
N GLY A 46 -8.40 -16.56 19.71
CA GLY A 46 -7.68 -17.83 19.71
C GLY A 46 -6.35 -17.87 18.96
N ASP A 47 -6.09 -16.92 18.03
CA ASP A 47 -4.84 -16.90 17.28
C ASP A 47 -3.92 -15.76 17.77
N SER A 48 -2.86 -16.13 18.46
CA SER A 48 -1.75 -15.20 18.76
C SER A 48 -1.12 -14.71 17.45
N VAL A 49 -0.71 -13.43 17.37
CA VAL A 49 0.04 -12.86 16.23
C VAL A 49 1.28 -13.70 15.92
N ALA A 50 1.91 -14.27 16.93
CA ALA A 50 3.08 -15.15 16.79
C ALA A 50 2.79 -16.45 16.04
N SER A 51 1.52 -16.85 15.90
CA SER A 51 1.11 -18.04 15.13
C SER A 51 0.82 -17.73 13.65
N TRP A 52 0.86 -16.45 13.26
CA TRP A 52 0.61 -16.07 11.87
C TRP A 52 1.77 -16.48 10.95
N PRO A 53 1.50 -16.71 9.66
CA PRO A 53 2.56 -17.06 8.74
C PRO A 53 3.59 -15.92 8.61
N GLN A 54 4.86 -16.30 8.44
CA GLN A 54 5.92 -15.34 8.29
C GLN A 54 5.81 -14.57 6.97
N ILE A 55 5.98 -13.25 7.03
CA ILE A 55 6.05 -12.39 5.85
C ILE A 55 7.45 -12.54 5.23
N PRO A 56 7.57 -12.91 3.96
CA PRO A 56 8.86 -12.93 3.27
C PRO A 56 9.48 -11.55 3.24
N ARG A 57 10.81 -11.50 3.22
CA ARG A 57 11.59 -10.26 3.06
C ARG A 57 12.32 -10.24 1.73
N LEU A 58 12.65 -9.06 1.27
CA LEU A 58 13.49 -8.81 0.11
C LEU A 58 14.25 -7.51 0.28
N THR A 59 15.35 -7.37 -0.46
CA THR A 59 16.09 -6.12 -0.53
C THR A 59 15.29 -5.07 -1.29
N LEU A 60 14.99 -3.95 -0.66
CA LEU A 60 14.12 -2.88 -1.19
C LEU A 60 14.90 -2.00 -2.19
N GLY A 61 15.00 -2.47 -3.43
CA GLY A 61 15.72 -1.79 -4.50
C GLY A 61 17.14 -1.38 -4.09
N ARG A 62 17.57 -0.19 -4.54
CA ARG A 62 18.92 0.34 -4.21
C ARG A 62 19.08 0.79 -2.75
N THR A 63 18.03 0.71 -1.92
CA THR A 63 18.13 1.13 -0.52
C THR A 63 18.97 0.19 0.33
N GLY A 64 19.10 -1.08 -0.09
CA GLY A 64 19.78 -2.12 0.66
C GLY A 64 19.04 -2.61 1.92
N PHE A 65 17.84 -2.10 2.19
CA PHE A 65 17.04 -2.48 3.36
C PHE A 65 16.29 -3.79 3.11
N GLU A 66 16.38 -4.74 4.05
CA GLU A 66 15.63 -6.00 4.03
C GLU A 66 14.19 -5.78 4.50
N ALA A 67 13.32 -5.45 3.56
CA ALA A 67 11.93 -5.07 3.77
C ALA A 67 10.99 -6.27 3.82
N SER A 68 10.00 -6.24 4.71
CA SER A 68 8.83 -7.10 4.63
C SER A 68 8.06 -6.84 3.33
N ARG A 69 7.57 -7.88 2.67
CA ARG A 69 6.77 -7.73 1.43
C ARG A 69 5.39 -7.08 1.65
N LEU A 70 5.05 -6.81 2.90
CA LEU A 70 3.88 -6.04 3.31
C LEU A 70 4.32 -4.75 4.01
N VAL A 71 3.81 -3.62 3.55
CA VAL A 71 3.99 -2.29 4.12
C VAL A 71 2.75 -1.89 4.90
N PHE A 72 2.90 -1.38 6.11
CA PHE A 72 1.78 -0.87 6.89
C PHE A 72 1.41 0.54 6.43
N GLY A 73 0.25 0.69 5.80
CA GLY A 73 -0.32 1.97 5.41
C GLY A 73 -0.92 2.70 6.61
N CYS A 74 -0.16 3.61 7.20
CA CYS A 74 -0.54 4.35 8.41
C CYS A 74 -1.59 5.45 8.14
N GLY A 75 -1.67 5.97 6.91
CA GLY A 75 -2.43 7.19 6.61
C GLY A 75 -3.88 7.14 7.10
N ALA A 76 -4.71 6.28 6.53
CA ALA A 76 -6.11 6.16 6.93
C ALA A 76 -6.27 5.50 8.30
N ALA A 77 -5.38 4.56 8.66
CA ALA A 77 -5.43 3.84 9.93
C ALA A 77 -5.27 4.78 11.13
N LEU A 78 -4.37 5.77 11.03
CA LEU A 78 -3.99 6.65 12.13
C LEU A 78 -4.56 8.07 12.02
N SER A 79 -5.25 8.44 10.94
CA SER A 79 -5.71 9.81 10.70
C SER A 79 -6.63 10.37 11.79
N ARG A 80 -7.36 9.51 12.51
CA ARG A 80 -8.37 9.88 13.51
C ARG A 80 -7.96 9.64 14.96
N GLY A 81 -6.81 9.01 15.19
CA GLY A 81 -6.33 8.70 16.52
C GLY A 81 -5.27 7.60 16.53
N PRO A 82 -4.60 7.39 17.65
CA PRO A 82 -3.59 6.35 17.81
C PRO A 82 -4.20 4.95 17.71
N ARG A 83 -3.38 3.98 17.28
CA ARG A 83 -3.73 2.57 17.14
C ARG A 83 -2.56 1.70 17.61
N ASP A 84 -2.13 1.92 18.85
CA ASP A 84 -0.91 1.31 19.39
C ASP A 84 -0.93 -0.21 19.31
N GLU A 85 -2.03 -0.86 19.70
CA GLU A 85 -2.18 -2.33 19.62
C GLU A 85 -2.05 -2.85 18.19
N LEU A 86 -2.58 -2.12 17.22
CA LEU A 86 -2.51 -2.51 15.80
C LEU A 86 -1.08 -2.35 15.25
N LEU A 87 -0.36 -1.29 15.65
CA LEU A 87 1.03 -1.06 15.28
C LEU A 87 1.95 -2.11 15.88
N GLU A 88 1.76 -2.44 17.16
CA GLU A 88 2.51 -3.50 17.85
C GLU A 88 2.25 -4.87 17.22
N ALA A 89 1.00 -5.19 16.90
CA ALA A 89 0.65 -6.42 16.21
C ALA A 89 1.29 -6.50 14.82
N ALA A 90 1.30 -5.40 14.05
CA ALA A 90 1.95 -5.34 12.74
C ALA A 90 3.47 -5.57 12.84
N PHE A 91 4.12 -4.92 13.79
CA PHE A 91 5.55 -5.08 14.03
C PHE A 91 5.89 -6.51 14.49
N THR A 92 5.10 -7.06 15.43
CA THR A 92 5.24 -8.45 15.89
C THR A 92 5.02 -9.47 14.77
N ALA A 93 4.12 -9.18 13.81
CA ALA A 93 3.93 -10.00 12.60
C ALA A 93 5.09 -9.92 11.60
N GLY A 94 6.11 -9.09 11.88
CA GLY A 94 7.31 -8.95 11.06
C GLY A 94 7.26 -7.83 10.02
N ILE A 95 6.23 -6.96 10.03
CA ILE A 95 6.20 -5.76 9.20
C ILE A 95 7.24 -4.77 9.73
N ASN A 96 8.15 -4.36 8.85
CA ASN A 96 9.21 -3.41 9.18
C ASN A 96 9.28 -2.21 8.22
N VAL A 97 8.25 -2.01 7.39
CA VAL A 97 8.08 -0.82 6.54
C VAL A 97 6.77 -0.15 6.90
N PHE A 98 6.84 1.12 7.29
CA PHE A 98 5.69 1.93 7.68
C PHE A 98 5.58 3.14 6.77
N ASP A 99 4.42 3.31 6.14
CA ASP A 99 4.13 4.36 5.18
C ASP A 99 3.04 5.30 5.72
N VAL A 100 3.37 6.57 5.86
CA VAL A 100 2.45 7.61 6.31
C VAL A 100 2.42 8.75 5.28
N GLY A 101 1.98 9.91 5.62
CA GLY A 101 2.05 11.12 4.80
C GLY A 101 1.65 12.35 5.57
N SER A 102 1.98 13.50 4.99
CA SER A 102 1.87 14.80 5.62
C SER A 102 0.46 15.11 6.12
N ARG A 103 0.42 15.92 7.16
CA ARG A 103 -0.81 16.38 7.82
C ARG A 103 -1.84 16.97 6.88
N SER A 104 -1.41 17.65 5.81
CA SER A 104 -2.29 18.25 4.82
C SER A 104 -3.23 17.25 4.13
N PHE A 105 -2.89 15.95 4.13
CA PHE A 105 -3.68 14.90 3.50
C PHE A 105 -4.20 13.86 4.49
N TYR A 106 -3.38 13.47 5.50
CA TYR A 106 -3.71 12.40 6.44
C TYR A 106 -3.96 12.90 7.87
N ALA A 107 -4.26 14.19 8.05
CA ALA A 107 -4.55 14.79 9.35
C ALA A 107 -3.46 14.46 10.41
N ASP A 108 -3.81 13.86 11.54
CA ASP A 108 -2.89 13.62 12.64
C ASP A 108 -2.13 12.27 12.54
N ALA A 109 -2.12 11.61 11.37
CA ALA A 109 -1.52 10.28 11.22
C ALA A 109 -0.03 10.23 11.59
N GLU A 110 0.77 11.23 11.19
CA GLU A 110 2.19 11.32 11.56
C GLU A 110 2.37 11.47 13.07
N ARG A 111 1.60 12.37 13.69
CA ARG A 111 1.62 12.58 15.15
C ARG A 111 1.20 11.33 15.93
N ASN A 112 0.20 10.59 15.43
CA ASN A 112 -0.28 9.38 16.05
C ASN A 112 0.69 8.19 15.86
N LEU A 113 1.59 8.24 14.89
CA LEU A 113 2.66 7.27 14.69
C LEU A 113 3.88 7.52 15.58
N ALA A 114 4.13 8.78 15.98
CA ALA A 114 5.33 9.20 16.68
C ALA A 114 5.64 8.41 17.98
N PRO A 115 4.68 8.08 18.87
CA PRO A 115 4.97 7.30 20.08
C PRO A 115 5.50 5.90 19.77
N PHE A 116 5.00 5.25 18.71
CA PHE A 116 5.48 3.95 18.25
C PHE A 116 6.91 4.05 17.72
N LEU A 117 7.21 5.05 16.89
CA LEU A 117 8.54 5.27 16.32
C LEU A 117 9.62 5.50 17.37
N LYS A 118 9.31 6.12 18.51
CA LYS A 118 10.29 6.29 19.61
C LYS A 118 10.88 4.97 20.11
N ARG A 119 10.15 3.86 19.93
CA ARG A 119 10.60 2.53 20.38
C ARG A 119 11.31 1.74 19.29
N VAL A 120 10.87 1.89 18.02
CA VAL A 120 11.28 0.98 16.96
C VAL A 120 11.97 1.67 15.78
N ARG A 121 12.28 2.98 15.86
CA ARG A 121 12.77 3.77 14.70
C ARG A 121 14.00 3.15 14.01
N SER A 122 14.91 2.57 14.77
CA SER A 122 16.12 1.93 14.22
C SER A 122 15.87 0.60 13.52
N GLU A 123 14.70 -0.01 13.71
CA GLU A 123 14.34 -1.33 13.21
C GLU A 123 13.42 -1.27 11.99
N VAL A 124 12.92 -0.07 11.65
CA VAL A 124 11.92 0.11 10.62
C VAL A 124 12.38 1.04 9.52
N PHE A 125 11.88 0.80 8.30
CA PHE A 125 11.97 1.71 7.18
C PHE A 125 10.74 2.63 7.17
N LEU A 126 10.98 3.92 7.40
CA LEU A 126 9.94 4.93 7.53
C LEU A 126 9.79 5.72 6.24
N ILE A 127 8.58 5.68 5.67
CA ILE A 127 8.20 6.44 4.48
C ILE A 127 7.21 7.53 4.90
N SER A 128 7.47 8.78 4.52
CA SER A 128 6.44 9.81 4.49
C SER A 128 6.37 10.47 3.12
N LYS A 129 5.40 11.36 2.91
CA LYS A 129 5.11 11.93 1.60
C LYS A 129 4.29 13.21 1.70
N ALA A 130 4.44 14.09 0.70
CA ALA A 130 3.63 15.30 0.57
C ALA A 130 3.22 15.58 -0.87
N MET A 131 2.01 16.13 -1.01
CA MET A 131 1.59 16.77 -2.26
C MET A 131 2.30 18.12 -2.39
N VAL A 132 2.74 18.44 -3.59
CA VAL A 132 3.49 19.69 -3.87
C VAL A 132 2.60 20.84 -4.40
N GLY A 133 1.28 20.67 -4.33
CA GLY A 133 0.33 21.73 -4.68
C GLY A 133 0.10 21.94 -6.19
N LEU A 134 0.58 21.02 -7.02
CA LEU A 134 0.35 21.03 -8.47
C LEU A 134 -0.58 19.89 -8.83
N ASP A 135 -1.86 20.20 -9.04
CA ASP A 135 -2.86 19.29 -9.62
C ASP A 135 -2.99 19.65 -11.10
N LEU A 136 -2.14 19.04 -11.91
CA LEU A 136 -2.01 19.33 -13.33
C LEU A 136 -2.54 18.15 -14.15
N GLU A 137 -3.21 18.45 -15.25
CA GLU A 137 -3.51 17.41 -16.24
C GLU A 137 -2.18 16.88 -16.82
N PRO A 138 -2.15 15.59 -17.24
CA PRO A 138 -0.89 14.92 -17.63
C PRO A 138 -0.10 15.57 -18.78
N ASP A 139 -0.76 16.37 -19.60
CA ASP A 139 -0.22 17.07 -20.77
C ASP A 139 -0.07 18.59 -20.55
N ALA A 140 -0.34 19.10 -19.37
CA ALA A 140 -0.21 20.52 -19.06
C ALA A 140 1.25 20.98 -19.16
N GLU A 141 1.47 22.20 -19.65
CA GLU A 141 2.78 22.84 -19.58
C GLU A 141 3.11 23.19 -18.12
N VAL A 142 4.31 22.85 -17.68
CA VAL A 142 4.82 23.16 -16.35
C VAL A 142 5.95 24.17 -16.45
N THR A 143 5.76 25.33 -15.83
CA THR A 143 6.76 26.39 -15.82
C THR A 143 7.83 26.15 -14.75
N VAL A 144 9.02 26.74 -14.94
CA VAL A 144 10.11 26.71 -13.94
C VAL A 144 9.69 27.31 -12.60
N ASP A 145 8.84 28.33 -12.61
CA ASP A 145 8.35 28.93 -11.34
C ASP A 145 7.41 27.97 -10.59
N GLN A 146 6.62 27.17 -11.30
CA GLN A 146 5.81 26.12 -10.70
C GLN A 146 6.69 25.01 -10.09
N THR A 147 7.76 24.59 -10.76
CA THR A 147 8.68 23.58 -10.22
C THR A 147 9.46 24.08 -9.01
N LYS A 148 9.88 25.35 -9.00
CA LYS A 148 10.48 26.00 -7.83
C LYS A 148 9.51 26.08 -6.65
N ALA A 149 8.26 26.45 -6.89
CA ALA A 149 7.23 26.49 -5.85
C ALA A 149 6.94 25.08 -5.30
N ALA A 150 6.90 24.06 -6.17
CA ALA A 150 6.75 22.67 -5.78
C ALA A 150 7.92 22.18 -4.92
N ALA A 151 9.16 22.51 -5.29
CA ALA A 151 10.36 22.18 -4.51
C ALA A 151 10.37 22.83 -3.13
N ALA A 152 9.97 24.10 -3.05
CA ALA A 152 9.84 24.82 -1.78
C ALA A 152 8.74 24.18 -0.89
N THR A 153 7.60 23.82 -1.48
CA THR A 153 6.51 23.12 -0.79
C THR A 153 6.95 21.76 -0.28
N TRP A 154 7.64 20.97 -1.11
CA TRP A 154 8.17 19.66 -0.74
C TRP A 154 9.09 19.75 0.48
N SER A 155 10.02 20.72 0.47
CA SER A 155 10.97 20.96 1.58
C SER A 155 10.26 21.36 2.87
N ALA A 156 9.31 22.29 2.78
CA ALA A 156 8.55 22.75 3.96
C ALA A 156 7.71 21.62 4.57
N ARG A 157 7.12 20.76 3.72
CA ARG A 157 6.35 19.59 4.17
C ARG A 157 7.23 18.50 4.79
N LEU A 158 8.44 18.29 4.28
CA LEU A 158 9.40 17.39 4.92
C LEU A 158 9.73 17.88 6.35
N ASP A 159 10.00 19.16 6.52
CA ASP A 159 10.29 19.73 7.84
C ASP A 159 9.09 19.65 8.80
N GLU A 160 7.88 19.80 8.28
CA GLU A 160 6.64 19.57 9.05
C GLU A 160 6.51 18.10 9.46
N SER A 161 6.69 17.16 8.52
CA SER A 161 6.58 15.73 8.76
C SER A 161 7.59 15.25 9.80
N LEU A 162 8.83 15.70 9.75
CA LEU A 162 9.85 15.37 10.77
C LEU A 162 9.42 15.79 12.18
N ARG A 163 8.87 17.01 12.31
CA ARG A 163 8.35 17.50 13.60
C ARG A 163 7.15 16.70 14.11
N GLU A 164 6.19 16.40 13.23
CA GLU A 164 4.99 15.64 13.60
C GLU A 164 5.33 14.18 13.96
N LEU A 165 6.26 13.56 13.25
CA LEU A 165 6.77 12.21 13.50
C LEU A 165 7.71 12.14 14.74
N GLY A 166 8.26 13.29 15.16
CA GLY A 166 9.23 13.34 16.27
C GLY A 166 10.54 12.62 15.96
N VAL A 167 10.99 12.68 14.71
CA VAL A 167 12.24 12.06 14.23
C VAL A 167 13.12 13.09 13.50
N ASP A 168 14.44 12.88 13.52
CA ASP A 168 15.37 13.75 12.79
C ASP A 168 15.47 13.35 11.30
N GLN A 169 15.14 12.10 10.96
CA GLN A 169 15.28 11.55 9.62
C GLN A 169 14.17 10.56 9.28
N VAL A 170 13.62 10.66 8.07
CA VAL A 170 12.85 9.59 7.41
C VAL A 170 13.75 8.83 6.44
N ASP A 171 13.43 7.54 6.18
CA ASP A 171 14.20 6.78 5.20
C ASP A 171 13.87 7.22 3.78
N ALA A 172 12.59 7.36 3.46
CA ALA A 172 12.16 7.89 2.17
C ALA A 172 11.10 8.99 2.33
N TYR A 173 11.19 10.02 1.49
CA TYR A 173 10.16 11.04 1.39
C TYR A 173 9.68 11.15 -0.05
N TYR A 174 8.38 10.95 -0.26
CA TYR A 174 7.83 10.85 -1.61
C TYR A 174 7.26 12.16 -2.12
N LEU A 175 7.43 12.35 -3.42
CA LEU A 175 6.61 13.24 -4.22
C LEU A 175 5.24 12.56 -4.38
N MET A 176 4.24 13.01 -3.62
CA MET A 176 2.93 12.36 -3.51
C MET A 176 2.00 12.74 -4.66
N ALA A 177 1.27 11.76 -5.18
CA ALA A 177 0.30 11.91 -6.26
C ALA A 177 0.90 12.61 -7.50
N SER A 178 2.14 12.28 -7.82
CA SER A 178 2.84 12.84 -8.97
C SER A 178 2.41 12.14 -10.25
N ASN A 179 1.58 12.81 -11.03
CA ASN A 179 1.00 12.28 -12.25
C ASN A 179 1.61 12.91 -13.52
N HIS A 180 2.60 13.82 -13.35
CA HIS A 180 3.18 14.60 -14.43
C HIS A 180 4.69 14.32 -14.57
N PRO A 181 5.16 13.82 -15.75
CA PRO A 181 6.58 13.51 -15.96
C PRO A 181 7.52 14.69 -15.75
N THR A 182 7.12 15.93 -16.15
CA THR A 182 7.94 17.12 -15.94
C THR A 182 8.19 17.41 -14.47
N ILE A 183 7.21 17.17 -13.59
CA ILE A 183 7.38 17.31 -12.14
C ILE A 183 8.36 16.26 -11.62
N VAL A 184 8.24 15.02 -12.09
CA VAL A 184 9.16 13.92 -11.72
C VAL A 184 10.58 14.17 -12.20
N GLY A 185 10.74 14.79 -13.38
CA GLY A 185 12.04 15.18 -13.95
C GLY A 185 12.54 16.58 -13.54
N SER A 186 11.94 17.22 -12.53
CA SER A 186 12.32 18.59 -12.14
C SER A 186 13.63 18.62 -11.37
N GLU A 187 14.61 19.34 -11.90
CA GLU A 187 15.90 19.59 -11.23
C GLU A 187 15.74 20.39 -9.94
N GLU A 188 14.74 21.26 -9.84
CA GLU A 188 14.46 22.04 -8.64
C GLU A 188 14.00 21.14 -7.49
N ILE A 189 13.13 20.16 -7.78
CA ILE A 189 12.69 19.17 -6.77
C ILE A 189 13.85 18.26 -6.39
N TYR A 190 14.63 17.78 -7.36
CA TYR A 190 15.80 16.96 -7.08
C TYR A 190 16.85 17.73 -6.27
N GLY A 191 17.11 19.00 -6.60
CA GLY A 191 18.00 19.87 -5.84
C GLY A 191 17.51 20.10 -4.39
N ALA A 192 16.20 20.20 -4.17
CA ALA A 192 15.62 20.27 -2.82
C ALA A 192 15.84 18.95 -2.04
N PHE A 193 15.66 17.80 -2.69
CA PHE A 193 15.96 16.49 -2.11
C PHE A 193 17.45 16.37 -1.74
N GLU A 194 18.38 16.70 -2.62
CA GLU A 194 19.81 16.60 -2.34
C GLU A 194 20.23 17.47 -1.15
N LYS A 195 19.68 18.70 -1.04
CA LYS A 195 19.89 19.57 0.14
C LYS A 195 19.37 18.93 1.42
N ALA A 196 18.17 18.34 1.39
CA ALA A 196 17.57 17.66 2.53
C ALA A 196 18.37 16.40 2.93
N LYS A 197 18.88 15.66 1.94
CA LYS A 197 19.74 14.49 2.14
C LYS A 197 21.07 14.86 2.77
N GLN A 198 21.74 15.92 2.28
CA GLN A 198 22.97 16.45 2.87
C GLN A 198 22.76 16.94 4.31
N ALA A 199 21.57 17.48 4.61
CA ALA A 199 21.18 17.89 5.96
C ALA A 199 20.79 16.70 6.86
N GLY A 200 20.84 15.46 6.38
CA GLY A 200 20.50 14.26 7.13
C GLY A 200 19.01 14.04 7.39
N LYS A 201 18.11 14.78 6.72
CA LYS A 201 16.65 14.74 6.94
C LYS A 201 15.96 13.57 6.23
N VAL A 202 16.53 13.11 5.12
CA VAL A 202 15.98 12.01 4.29
C VAL A 202 17.12 11.24 3.64
N ARG A 203 16.93 9.95 3.40
CA ARG A 203 17.92 9.10 2.71
C ARG A 203 17.61 8.93 1.23
N TYR A 204 16.33 8.68 0.90
CA TYR A 204 15.91 8.27 -0.43
C TYR A 204 14.74 9.13 -0.92
N LEU A 205 14.79 9.50 -2.20
CA LEU A 205 13.68 10.12 -2.90
C LEU A 205 12.76 9.01 -3.44
N GLY A 206 11.46 9.17 -3.22
CA GLY A 206 10.44 8.32 -3.79
C GLY A 206 9.33 9.12 -4.46
N LEU A 207 8.45 8.43 -5.16
CA LEU A 207 7.24 9.01 -5.72
C LEU A 207 6.03 8.10 -5.47
N SER A 208 4.83 8.69 -5.54
CA SER A 208 3.59 7.91 -5.67
C SER A 208 2.73 8.47 -6.79
N THR A 209 2.13 7.58 -7.58
CA THR A 209 1.25 7.96 -8.68
C THR A 209 -0.02 7.12 -8.73
N HIS A 210 -1.14 7.76 -9.08
CA HIS A 210 -2.44 7.13 -9.27
C HIS A 210 -2.93 7.24 -10.71
N GLN A 211 -2.24 8.01 -11.54
CA GLN A 211 -2.59 8.30 -12.93
C GLN A 211 -1.30 8.47 -13.74
N ASN A 212 -1.39 8.27 -15.05
CA ASN A 212 -0.25 8.42 -15.96
C ASN A 212 1.00 7.62 -15.52
N ALA A 213 0.78 6.46 -14.90
CA ALA A 213 1.82 5.73 -14.17
C ALA A 213 2.98 5.27 -15.08
N GLU A 214 2.69 4.88 -16.33
CA GLU A 214 3.74 4.46 -17.26
C GLU A 214 4.69 5.60 -17.59
N ALA A 215 4.16 6.78 -17.96
CA ALA A 215 4.99 7.94 -18.32
C ALA A 215 5.77 8.47 -17.09
N VAL A 216 5.14 8.48 -15.92
CA VAL A 216 5.76 8.90 -14.67
C VAL A 216 6.90 7.94 -14.27
N LEU A 217 6.67 6.64 -14.34
CA LEU A 217 7.68 5.64 -14.01
C LEU A 217 8.82 5.63 -15.04
N ALA A 218 8.51 5.79 -16.34
CA ALA A 218 9.52 5.94 -17.38
C ALA A 218 10.43 7.16 -17.12
N LYS A 219 9.86 8.30 -16.73
CA LYS A 219 10.64 9.48 -16.36
C LYS A 219 11.50 9.24 -15.10
N ALA A 220 10.99 8.52 -14.11
CA ALA A 220 11.76 8.16 -12.93
C ALA A 220 12.96 7.23 -13.27
N ILE A 221 12.79 6.31 -14.22
CA ILE A 221 13.86 5.45 -14.74
C ILE A 221 14.90 6.31 -15.46
N GLU A 222 14.46 7.19 -16.37
CA GLU A 222 15.32 8.08 -17.15
C GLU A 222 16.21 8.97 -16.26
N THR A 223 15.64 9.57 -15.21
CA THR A 223 16.40 10.46 -14.32
C THR A 223 17.37 9.70 -13.41
N GLY A 224 17.05 8.47 -13.03
CA GLY A 224 17.84 7.69 -12.07
C GLY A 224 17.80 8.21 -10.63
N TRP A 225 16.97 9.20 -10.30
CA TRP A 225 16.94 9.87 -8.99
C TRP A 225 16.13 9.12 -7.93
N TYR A 226 15.12 8.38 -8.36
CA TYR A 226 14.16 7.75 -7.47
C TYR A 226 14.61 6.36 -7.02
N SER A 227 14.47 6.08 -5.74
CA SER A 227 14.77 4.78 -5.15
C SER A 227 13.52 3.93 -4.91
N LEU A 228 12.36 4.57 -4.85
CA LEU A 228 11.07 3.90 -4.64
C LEU A 228 9.99 4.56 -5.50
N ALA A 229 9.09 3.75 -6.04
CA ALA A 229 7.89 4.21 -6.73
C ALA A 229 6.66 3.44 -6.24
N MET A 230 5.71 4.16 -5.65
CA MET A 230 4.43 3.61 -5.22
C MET A 230 3.40 3.80 -6.32
N VAL A 231 2.92 2.69 -6.87
CA VAL A 231 2.05 2.65 -8.05
C VAL A 231 0.73 1.97 -7.76
N ALA A 232 -0.35 2.51 -8.32
CA ALA A 232 -1.68 1.94 -8.19
C ALA A 232 -1.88 0.81 -9.21
N MET A 233 -1.72 -0.43 -8.75
CA MET A 233 -1.67 -1.62 -9.60
C MET A 233 -2.65 -2.69 -9.12
N THR A 234 -3.34 -3.33 -10.08
CA THR A 234 -4.22 -4.48 -9.88
C THR A 234 -3.78 -5.64 -10.78
N PRO A 235 -4.29 -6.86 -10.60
CA PRO A 235 -4.08 -7.96 -11.55
C PRO A 235 -4.47 -7.63 -13.01
N ALA A 236 -5.49 -6.77 -13.18
CA ALA A 236 -5.94 -6.32 -14.50
C ALA A 236 -5.12 -5.14 -15.08
N GLY A 237 -4.12 -4.63 -14.37
CA GLY A 237 -3.28 -3.51 -14.78
C GLY A 237 -3.41 -2.28 -13.87
N TRP A 238 -3.16 -1.09 -14.42
CA TRP A 238 -3.18 0.16 -13.68
C TRP A 238 -4.57 0.47 -13.13
N TYR A 239 -4.60 0.95 -11.88
CA TYR A 239 -5.83 1.45 -11.25
C TYR A 239 -5.87 2.97 -11.37
N ASP A 240 -6.97 3.50 -11.91
CA ASP A 240 -7.21 4.94 -11.99
C ASP A 240 -8.03 5.42 -10.79
N TRP A 241 -7.48 6.38 -10.05
CA TRP A 241 -8.14 6.95 -8.88
C TRP A 241 -9.33 7.85 -9.23
N LYS A 242 -9.29 8.56 -10.37
CA LYS A 242 -10.32 9.51 -10.80
C LYS A 242 -11.63 8.78 -11.14
N SER A 243 -11.54 7.71 -11.91
CA SER A 243 -12.69 6.86 -12.24
C SER A 243 -13.06 5.88 -11.11
N GLY A 244 -12.13 5.58 -10.21
CA GLY A 244 -12.28 4.55 -9.17
C GLY A 244 -12.36 3.14 -9.75
N SER A 245 -11.68 2.89 -10.86
CA SER A 245 -11.73 1.68 -11.66
C SER A 245 -10.32 1.24 -12.12
N VAL A 246 -10.25 0.07 -12.75
CA VAL A 246 -9.12 -0.28 -13.60
C VAL A 246 -9.08 0.70 -14.78
N LEU A 247 -7.90 1.21 -15.10
CA LEU A 247 -7.71 2.18 -16.18
C LEU A 247 -8.14 1.57 -17.52
N GLU A 248 -9.00 2.28 -18.24
CA GLU A 248 -9.46 1.85 -19.57
C GLU A 248 -8.28 1.72 -20.54
N GLY A 249 -8.23 0.64 -21.29
CA GLY A 249 -7.14 0.36 -22.25
C GLY A 249 -5.81 -0.08 -21.62
N THR A 250 -5.73 -0.22 -20.29
CA THR A 250 -4.51 -0.71 -19.63
C THR A 250 -4.18 -2.15 -20.06
N LYS A 251 -2.90 -2.47 -20.13
CA LYS A 251 -2.45 -3.85 -20.24
C LYS A 251 -2.59 -4.55 -18.88
N PRO A 252 -2.92 -5.84 -18.84
CA PRO A 252 -2.89 -6.61 -17.59
C PRO A 252 -1.46 -6.69 -17.04
N LEU A 253 -1.35 -6.91 -15.73
CA LEU A 253 -0.06 -6.90 -15.02
C LEU A 253 1.00 -7.82 -15.64
N LEU A 254 0.61 -9.01 -16.10
CA LEU A 254 1.54 -9.92 -16.78
C LEU A 254 2.18 -9.31 -18.04
N ALA A 255 1.44 -8.50 -18.79
CA ALA A 255 1.97 -7.83 -19.96
C ALA A 255 2.81 -6.58 -19.64
N LEU A 256 2.77 -6.10 -18.38
CA LEU A 256 3.58 -5.00 -17.89
C LEU A 256 4.89 -5.46 -17.23
N GLN A 257 5.12 -6.77 -17.05
CA GLN A 257 6.27 -7.30 -16.30
C GLN A 257 7.62 -6.83 -16.85
N ALA A 258 7.79 -6.73 -18.16
CA ALA A 258 9.04 -6.27 -18.76
C ALA A 258 9.34 -4.81 -18.37
N PHE A 259 8.34 -3.93 -18.42
CA PHE A 259 8.46 -2.54 -18.02
C PHE A 259 8.73 -2.40 -16.50
N LEU A 260 8.04 -3.18 -15.68
CA LEU A 260 8.30 -3.19 -14.24
C LEU A 260 9.70 -3.75 -13.91
N ALA A 261 10.18 -4.73 -14.68
CA ALA A 261 11.53 -5.25 -14.53
C ALA A 261 12.61 -4.21 -14.89
N GLU A 262 12.37 -3.37 -15.91
CA GLU A 262 13.24 -2.24 -16.24
C GLU A 262 13.35 -1.24 -15.08
N ALA A 263 12.23 -0.88 -14.46
CA ALA A 263 12.22 -0.02 -13.28
C ALA A 263 13.05 -0.62 -12.13
N ARG A 264 12.89 -1.93 -11.85
CA ARG A 264 13.68 -2.62 -10.83
C ARG A 264 15.17 -2.69 -11.19
N ALA A 265 15.49 -2.95 -12.45
CA ALA A 265 16.88 -2.97 -12.94
C ALA A 265 17.56 -1.59 -12.80
N SER A 266 16.79 -0.49 -12.88
CA SER A 266 17.28 0.85 -12.58
C SER A 266 17.45 1.13 -11.08
N GLY A 267 17.15 0.16 -10.21
CA GLY A 267 17.28 0.24 -8.75
C GLY A 267 16.06 0.82 -8.04
N ILE A 268 14.93 1.02 -8.73
CA ILE A 268 13.69 1.50 -8.13
C ILE A 268 12.94 0.33 -7.51
N ALA A 269 12.65 0.40 -6.20
CA ALA A 269 11.73 -0.54 -5.56
C ALA A 269 10.28 -0.18 -5.90
N LEU A 270 9.51 -1.17 -6.33
CA LEU A 270 8.11 -1.01 -6.73
C LEU A 270 7.19 -1.34 -5.55
N VAL A 271 6.50 -0.32 -5.05
CA VAL A 271 5.52 -0.43 -3.96
C VAL A 271 4.12 -0.46 -4.57
N GLY A 272 3.42 -1.57 -4.48
CA GLY A 272 2.04 -1.67 -4.95
C GLY A 272 1.05 -1.02 -4.00
N MET A 273 0.09 -0.28 -4.53
CA MET A 273 -1.08 0.16 -3.78
C MET A 273 -2.36 -0.12 -4.58
N LYS A 274 -3.51 -0.12 -3.91
CA LYS A 274 -4.84 -0.28 -4.52
C LYS A 274 -5.13 -1.66 -5.13
N ALA A 275 -4.28 -2.68 -4.95
CA ALA A 275 -4.45 -4.01 -5.55
C ALA A 275 -5.87 -4.60 -5.33
N GLY A 276 -6.41 -4.51 -4.10
CA GLY A 276 -7.77 -4.95 -3.79
C GLY A 276 -8.86 -3.87 -3.88
N ARG A 277 -8.53 -2.62 -4.23
CA ARG A 277 -9.48 -1.49 -4.11
C ARG A 277 -10.70 -1.63 -5.02
N TYR A 278 -10.52 -2.13 -6.22
CA TYR A 278 -11.60 -2.35 -7.18
C TYR A 278 -12.60 -3.42 -6.71
N LEU A 279 -12.11 -4.44 -5.99
CA LEU A 279 -12.95 -5.53 -5.45
C LEU A 279 -13.95 -5.03 -4.41
N ALA A 280 -13.59 -4.00 -3.64
CA ALA A 280 -14.44 -3.44 -2.58
C ALA A 280 -15.69 -2.71 -3.11
N GLY A 281 -15.73 -2.33 -4.40
CA GLY A 281 -16.83 -1.57 -4.98
C GLY A 281 -16.97 -0.13 -4.45
N ARG A 282 -18.11 0.50 -4.73
CA ARG A 282 -18.44 1.85 -4.25
C ARG A 282 -19.22 1.80 -2.93
N ARG A 283 -18.82 2.63 -1.97
CA ARG A 283 -19.32 2.61 -0.57
C ARG A 283 -20.83 2.83 -0.39
N LEU A 284 -21.54 3.47 -1.31
CA LEU A 284 -22.91 3.93 -1.06
C LEU A 284 -24.02 3.08 -1.75
N LEU A 285 -23.71 2.40 -2.84
CA LEU A 285 -24.64 1.53 -3.60
C LEU A 285 -23.85 0.52 -4.45
N GLY A 286 -22.53 0.37 -4.23
CA GLY A 286 -21.68 -0.47 -5.03
C GLY A 286 -21.68 -1.90 -4.51
N TRP A 287 -22.12 -2.79 -5.35
CA TRP A 287 -21.94 -4.22 -5.16
C TRP A 287 -20.42 -4.50 -5.15
N SER A 288 -19.94 -5.23 -4.15
CA SER A 288 -18.57 -5.75 -4.18
C SER A 288 -18.38 -6.59 -5.45
N ARG A 289 -17.16 -6.59 -5.97
CA ARG A 289 -16.80 -7.30 -7.21
C ARG A 289 -15.75 -8.39 -6.92
N PRO A 290 -16.06 -9.37 -6.07
CA PRO A 290 -15.05 -10.30 -5.54
C PRO A 290 -14.35 -11.11 -6.64
N ASN A 291 -15.00 -11.35 -7.76
CA ASN A 291 -14.50 -12.17 -8.86
C ASN A 291 -13.96 -11.34 -10.04
N ALA A 292 -13.78 -10.02 -9.85
CA ALA A 292 -13.42 -9.12 -10.96
C ALA A 292 -12.06 -9.44 -11.60
N PHE A 293 -11.18 -10.11 -10.88
CA PHE A 293 -9.84 -10.46 -11.36
C PHE A 293 -9.65 -11.96 -11.62
N ASP A 294 -10.67 -12.80 -11.43
CA ASP A 294 -10.54 -14.25 -11.52
C ASP A 294 -10.03 -14.72 -12.91
N GLY A 295 -10.35 -13.99 -13.98
CA GLY A 295 -9.85 -14.27 -15.33
C GLY A 295 -8.34 -14.02 -15.52
N HIS A 296 -7.66 -13.41 -14.56
CA HIS A 296 -6.21 -13.19 -14.58
C HIS A 296 -5.45 -14.25 -13.76
N TYR A 297 -6.14 -15.07 -12.97
CA TYR A 297 -5.54 -16.03 -12.08
C TYR A 297 -5.46 -17.41 -12.73
N ASP A 298 -4.39 -18.12 -12.42
CA ASP A 298 -4.30 -19.54 -12.74
C ASP A 298 -5.22 -20.38 -11.83
N ARG A 299 -5.40 -21.63 -12.22
CA ARG A 299 -6.24 -22.56 -11.47
C ARG A 299 -5.75 -22.77 -10.03
N LYS A 300 -4.44 -22.81 -9.81
CA LYS A 300 -3.83 -23.02 -8.50
C LYS A 300 -4.17 -21.88 -7.54
N LEU A 301 -4.10 -20.64 -8.00
CA LEU A 301 -4.46 -19.46 -7.20
C LEU A 301 -5.98 -19.41 -6.92
N LEU A 302 -6.81 -19.77 -7.90
CA LEU A 302 -8.26 -19.84 -7.72
C LEU A 302 -8.70 -20.89 -6.68
N GLU A 303 -8.02 -22.04 -6.64
CA GLU A 303 -8.28 -23.14 -5.72
C GLU A 303 -7.51 -23.04 -4.38
N SER A 304 -6.73 -21.98 -4.17
CA SER A 304 -5.82 -21.81 -3.01
C SER A 304 -6.53 -21.64 -1.65
N GLY A 305 -7.84 -21.42 -1.63
CA GLY A 305 -8.59 -21.07 -0.42
C GLY A 305 -8.40 -19.62 0.04
N LEU A 306 -7.60 -18.81 -0.67
CA LEU A 306 -7.41 -17.40 -0.39
C LEU A 306 -8.67 -16.59 -0.69
N SER A 307 -8.95 -15.55 0.11
CA SER A 307 -10.01 -14.60 -0.18
C SER A 307 -9.72 -13.83 -1.49
N PRO A 308 -10.74 -13.23 -2.15
CA PRO A 308 -10.53 -12.42 -3.34
C PRO A 308 -9.48 -11.31 -3.15
N PHE A 309 -9.47 -10.66 -1.98
CA PHE A 309 -8.48 -9.64 -1.64
C PHE A 309 -7.08 -10.25 -1.50
N GLN A 310 -6.97 -11.37 -0.78
CA GLN A 310 -5.70 -12.09 -0.63
C GLN A 310 -5.14 -12.54 -1.97
N ARG A 311 -5.99 -13.10 -2.88
CA ARG A 311 -5.55 -13.46 -4.24
C ARG A 311 -4.98 -12.28 -5.00
N SER A 312 -5.65 -11.12 -4.93
CA SER A 312 -5.17 -9.92 -5.62
C SER A 312 -3.81 -9.44 -5.10
N TYR A 313 -3.61 -9.38 -3.79
CA TYR A 313 -2.33 -8.99 -3.19
C TYR A 313 -1.23 -10.02 -3.49
N ALA A 314 -1.51 -11.31 -3.32
CA ALA A 314 -0.55 -12.37 -3.63
C ALA A 314 -0.13 -12.34 -5.11
N TYR A 315 -1.08 -12.12 -6.01
CA TYR A 315 -0.82 -12.06 -7.45
C TYR A 315 0.08 -10.88 -7.83
N VAL A 316 -0.21 -9.66 -7.36
CA VAL A 316 0.63 -8.50 -7.72
C VAL A 316 2.04 -8.61 -7.14
N LEU A 317 2.20 -9.22 -5.97
CA LEU A 317 3.50 -9.54 -5.39
C LEU A 317 4.26 -10.59 -6.20
N ALA A 318 3.60 -11.59 -6.76
CA ALA A 318 4.23 -12.62 -7.56
C ALA A 318 4.66 -12.11 -8.95
N HIS A 319 3.95 -11.11 -9.49
CA HIS A 319 4.08 -10.73 -10.89
C HIS A 319 4.66 -9.33 -11.14
N GLY A 320 5.43 -8.76 -10.22
CA GLY A 320 6.22 -7.60 -10.57
C GLY A 320 6.35 -6.52 -9.51
N LEU A 321 5.59 -6.57 -8.42
CA LEU A 321 5.75 -5.63 -7.33
C LEU A 321 6.63 -6.21 -6.22
N ASP A 322 7.53 -5.40 -5.69
CA ASP A 322 8.43 -5.83 -4.63
C ASP A 322 7.69 -5.96 -3.31
N VAL A 323 6.93 -4.95 -2.94
CA VAL A 323 6.12 -4.90 -1.73
C VAL A 323 4.74 -4.31 -2.01
N VAL A 324 3.76 -4.54 -1.14
CA VAL A 324 2.44 -3.91 -1.22
C VAL A 324 2.15 -3.07 0.02
N ASN A 325 1.69 -1.85 -0.20
CA ASN A 325 1.17 -0.97 0.83
C ASN A 325 -0.33 -1.22 1.00
N ALA A 326 -0.71 -1.74 2.16
CA ALA A 326 -2.09 -2.03 2.50
C ALA A 326 -2.57 -1.12 3.63
N ASP A 327 -3.77 -0.57 3.47
CA ASP A 327 -4.50 0.13 4.52
C ASP A 327 -5.13 -0.89 5.45
N MET A 328 -4.62 -0.97 6.67
CA MET A 328 -5.05 -1.94 7.68
C MET A 328 -5.63 -1.18 8.88
N GLN A 329 -6.93 -1.23 9.04
CA GLN A 329 -7.64 -0.49 10.11
C GLN A 329 -8.06 -1.38 11.29
N SER A 330 -7.76 -2.68 11.24
CA SER A 330 -8.12 -3.66 12.24
C SER A 330 -7.17 -4.87 12.23
N LEU A 331 -7.15 -5.65 13.32
CA LEU A 331 -6.38 -6.88 13.41
C LEU A 331 -6.82 -7.91 12.36
N GLY A 332 -8.11 -7.95 12.03
CA GLY A 332 -8.63 -8.82 10.98
C GLY A 332 -8.07 -8.46 9.61
N HIS A 333 -8.04 -7.17 9.26
CA HIS A 333 -7.40 -6.69 8.02
C HIS A 333 -5.89 -6.97 8.01
N LEU A 334 -5.23 -6.76 9.15
CA LEU A 334 -3.79 -7.05 9.28
C LEU A 334 -3.52 -8.54 9.00
N ARG A 335 -4.26 -9.44 9.68
CA ARG A 335 -4.11 -10.90 9.48
C ARG A 335 -4.37 -11.31 8.04
N GLU A 336 -5.42 -10.79 7.42
CA GLU A 336 -5.75 -11.08 6.02
C GLU A 336 -4.60 -10.70 5.07
N ASN A 337 -4.00 -9.53 5.27
CA ASN A 337 -2.88 -9.06 4.45
C ASN A 337 -1.57 -9.81 4.73
N VAL A 338 -1.32 -10.21 5.98
CA VAL A 338 -0.17 -11.08 6.33
C VAL A 338 -0.26 -12.42 5.61
N ILE A 339 -1.44 -13.06 5.60
CA ILE A 339 -1.67 -14.30 4.86
C ILE A 339 -1.42 -14.10 3.36
N ALA A 340 -1.92 -13.00 2.78
CA ALA A 340 -1.73 -12.70 1.36
C ALA A 340 -0.25 -12.52 0.99
N ALA A 341 0.49 -11.76 1.79
CA ALA A 341 1.92 -11.52 1.56
C ALA A 341 2.76 -12.80 1.72
N SER A 342 2.39 -13.66 2.66
CA SER A 342 3.07 -14.95 2.89
C SER A 342 2.79 -15.96 1.78
N ALA A 343 1.57 -15.97 1.23
CA ALA A 343 1.18 -16.89 0.16
C ALA A 343 1.93 -16.65 -1.16
N SER A 344 2.34 -15.40 -1.42
CA SER A 344 3.01 -15.03 -2.67
C SER A 344 4.33 -15.76 -2.94
N SER A 345 5.02 -16.22 -1.88
CA SER A 345 6.31 -16.93 -2.01
C SER A 345 6.18 -18.45 -2.13
N THR A 346 5.16 -19.04 -1.52
CA THR A 346 5.04 -20.51 -1.39
C THR A 346 4.11 -21.14 -2.42
N GLN A 347 3.08 -20.44 -2.84
CA GLN A 347 2.05 -20.98 -3.72
C GLN A 347 2.24 -20.65 -5.20
N LEU A 348 2.96 -19.57 -5.52
CA LEU A 348 3.13 -19.09 -6.88
C LEU A 348 4.53 -19.35 -7.46
N ALA A 349 5.54 -19.63 -6.61
CA ALA A 349 6.92 -19.88 -7.04
C ALA A 349 7.15 -21.25 -7.72
N SER A 350 6.15 -22.11 -7.86
CA SER A 350 6.26 -23.43 -8.49
C SER A 350 5.55 -23.52 -9.85
N GLY A 351 5.32 -22.41 -10.51
CA GLY A 351 4.92 -22.39 -11.91
C GLY A 351 6.15 -22.50 -12.79
N ASP A 352 6.56 -23.73 -13.15
CA ASP A 352 7.44 -23.96 -14.28
C ASP A 352 6.85 -23.26 -15.50
N VAL A 353 7.67 -22.40 -16.07
CA VAL A 353 7.45 -21.87 -17.42
C VAL A 353 7.71 -23.03 -18.37
N GLY A 354 6.63 -23.73 -18.75
CA GLY A 354 6.62 -24.67 -19.86
C GLY A 354 6.26 -23.97 -21.14
#